data_7781d35b8ecc911db75dab5981c6450c
#
_entry.id   7781d35b8ecc911db75dab5981c6450c
#
_cell.length_a   1.000
_cell.length_b   1.000
_cell.length_c   1.000
_cell.angle_alpha   90.00
_cell.angle_beta   90.00
_cell.angle_gamma   90.00
#
_symmetry.space_group_name_H-M   'P 1'
#
loop_
_entity.id
_entity.type
_entity.pdbx_description
1 polymer ?
#
loop_
_entity_poly.entity_id
_entity_poly.type
_entity_poly.pdbx_seq_one_letter_code
_entity_poly.pdbx_strand_id
1 'polypeptide(L)'
;MTTTTETPAITTLHASLDELIKGVVLHSTKTEAIPAIMETLMPTAGRANLRAKAGTAIKAKTAKETKMVEPMVGAEKYLRPNGEAYYTRLWGDHSDIEVLRTARSAKKFVLLYGSPGCGKTALVEGAFPDELYTLLGTGDTEVSDFVGGYVQTPSGGFEWVDGVLTKAVEEGKVLLIDEVGLIDPKVMSLVYGLMDGRDELVITANPERGVVKAKEGFYVICATNPNAPGVRLSEALLSRCVIQVEMTTDWSLAKKLGVPAPAVSAGQNLAKKQLAGEVSWSPQMRELLAFRDVANLFGMKWAIGNLLASAPEIDRVVVADVFRRVFGDDDCRPAKI
;
A
#
# COMPACT_ATOMS: atom_id res chain seq x y z
N MET A 1 61.19 5.03 17.40
CA MET A 1 60.13 6.07 17.37
C MET A 1 59.81 6.32 15.90
N THR A 2 58.82 5.63 15.36
CA THR A 2 58.32 5.83 14.00
C THR A 2 56.91 6.34 14.09
N THR A 3 56.77 7.65 13.93
CA THR A 3 55.50 8.37 13.80
C THR A 3 54.95 8.12 12.41
N THR A 4 53.88 7.36 12.27
CA THR A 4 53.06 7.25 11.07
C THR A 4 52.20 8.49 10.98
N THR A 5 52.57 9.42 10.10
CA THR A 5 51.75 10.56 9.70
C THR A 5 50.63 10.04 8.78
N GLU A 6 49.38 10.04 9.26
CA GLU A 6 48.22 9.84 8.42
C GLU A 6 48.09 11.00 7.42
N THR A 7 47.99 10.67 6.16
CA THR A 7 47.91 11.63 5.04
C THR A 7 46.54 12.36 5.09
N PRO A 8 46.48 13.68 4.94
CA PRO A 8 45.23 14.46 5.05
C PRO A 8 44.12 14.04 4.08
N ALA A 9 44.46 13.39 2.98
CA ALA A 9 43.51 12.86 2.01
C ALA A 9 42.61 11.74 2.56
N ILE A 10 43.10 10.92 3.50
CA ILE A 10 42.33 9.80 4.07
C ILE A 10 41.29 10.33 5.06
N THR A 11 41.62 11.35 5.83
CA THR A 11 40.71 11.97 6.81
C THR A 11 39.53 12.68 6.12
N THR A 12 39.78 13.32 4.98
CA THR A 12 38.74 13.98 4.17
C THR A 12 37.82 12.97 3.49
N LEU A 13 38.36 11.81 3.03
CA LEU A 13 37.58 10.73 2.43
C LEU A 13 36.66 10.07 3.47
N HIS A 14 37.13 9.89 4.69
CA HIS A 14 36.30 9.35 5.79
C HIS A 14 35.15 10.28 6.20
N ALA A 15 35.38 11.60 6.25
CA ALA A 15 34.33 12.58 6.55
C ALA A 15 33.24 12.61 5.45
N SER A 16 33.64 12.59 4.17
CA SER A 16 32.70 12.51 3.04
C SER A 16 31.90 11.21 3.01
N LEU A 17 32.51 10.10 3.42
CA LEU A 17 31.86 8.80 3.47
C LEU A 17 30.82 8.72 4.61
N ASP A 18 31.13 9.28 5.77
CA ASP A 18 30.21 9.38 6.90
C ASP A 18 28.98 10.27 6.57
N GLU A 19 29.15 11.34 5.80
CA GLU A 19 28.05 12.15 5.31
C GLU A 19 27.22 11.43 4.25
N LEU A 20 27.85 10.69 3.33
CA LEU A 20 27.15 9.89 2.31
C LEU A 20 26.35 8.75 2.96
N ILE A 21 26.92 8.06 3.94
CA ILE A 21 26.24 7.00 4.69
C ILE A 21 25.05 7.58 5.47
N LYS A 22 25.19 8.76 6.08
CA LYS A 22 24.07 9.46 6.73
C LYS A 22 22.99 9.85 5.73
N GLY A 23 23.35 10.31 4.54
CA GLY A 23 22.40 10.64 3.46
C GLY A 23 21.63 9.41 2.95
N VAL A 24 22.31 8.30 2.71
CA VAL A 24 21.71 7.05 2.24
C VAL A 24 20.78 6.44 3.30
N VAL A 25 21.17 6.49 4.58
CA VAL A 25 20.33 6.00 5.70
C VAL A 25 19.09 6.87 5.90
N LEU A 26 19.16 8.17 5.59
CA LEU A 26 18.03 9.09 5.70
C LEU A 26 16.99 8.91 4.57
N HIS A 27 17.36 8.35 3.41
CA HIS A 27 16.50 8.27 2.23
C HIS A 27 16.16 6.83 1.78
N SER A 28 16.76 5.80 2.38
CA SER A 28 16.53 4.40 2.00
C SER A 28 15.73 3.65 3.05
N THR A 29 14.53 3.22 2.70
CA THR A 29 13.71 2.26 3.46
C THR A 29 14.08 0.80 3.20
N LYS A 30 15.06 0.51 2.33
CA LYS A 30 15.51 -0.86 2.00
C LYS A 30 16.86 -1.17 2.62
N THR A 31 16.82 -1.91 3.72
CA THR A 31 18.00 -2.43 4.45
C THR A 31 18.91 -3.33 3.58
N GLU A 32 18.41 -3.86 2.47
CA GLU A 32 19.14 -4.79 1.58
C GLU A 32 20.07 -4.09 0.57
N ALA A 33 19.83 -2.82 0.25
CA ALA A 33 20.68 -2.10 -0.72
C ALA A 33 22.04 -1.66 -0.14
N ILE A 34 22.13 -1.48 1.16
CA ILE A 34 23.34 -1.01 1.84
C ILE A 34 24.50 -2.03 1.78
N PRO A 35 24.28 -3.36 1.97
CA PRO A 35 25.36 -4.34 1.84
C PRO A 35 25.96 -4.42 0.42
N ALA A 36 25.15 -4.32 -0.61
CA ALA A 36 25.60 -4.40 -2.00
C ALA A 36 26.45 -3.20 -2.42
N ILE A 37 26.10 -2.01 -1.96
CA ILE A 37 26.89 -0.77 -2.21
C ILE A 37 28.22 -0.83 -1.48
N MET A 38 28.29 -1.42 -0.28
CA MET A 38 29.52 -1.58 0.49
C MET A 38 30.48 -2.61 -0.10
N GLU A 39 29.95 -3.63 -0.79
CA GLU A 39 30.80 -4.64 -1.45
C GLU A 39 31.55 -4.11 -2.67
N THR A 40 31.00 -3.11 -3.34
CA THR A 40 31.56 -2.57 -4.59
C THR A 40 32.63 -1.49 -4.36
N LEU A 41 32.62 -0.79 -3.23
CA LEU A 41 33.38 0.45 -3.04
C LEU A 41 34.57 0.37 -2.09
N MET A 42 34.87 -0.75 -1.40
CA MET A 42 35.93 -0.78 -0.36
C MET A 42 36.86 -2.01 -0.31
N PRO A 43 38.16 -1.83 0.02
CA PRO A 43 39.09 -2.91 0.27
C PRO A 43 38.74 -3.71 1.56
N THR A 44 39.09 -4.99 1.59
CA THR A 44 38.63 -6.01 2.54
C THR A 44 38.92 -5.73 4.02
N ALA A 45 39.95 -4.96 4.34
CA ALA A 45 40.39 -4.72 5.73
C ALA A 45 39.52 -3.68 6.52
N GLY A 46 38.71 -2.84 5.85
CA GLY A 46 37.84 -1.85 6.49
C GLY A 46 36.39 -2.30 6.75
N ARG A 47 36.01 -3.46 6.20
CA ARG A 47 34.62 -3.93 6.15
C ARG A 47 34.02 -4.33 7.50
N ALA A 48 34.81 -4.88 8.40
CA ALA A 48 34.34 -5.40 9.69
C ALA A 48 33.86 -4.27 10.65
N ASN A 49 34.64 -3.18 10.72
CA ASN A 49 34.31 -2.05 11.62
C ASN A 49 33.11 -1.21 11.14
N LEU A 50 32.90 -1.11 9.82
CA LEU A 50 31.77 -0.39 9.25
C LEU A 50 30.47 -1.17 9.32
N ARG A 51 30.52 -2.52 9.17
CA ARG A 51 29.35 -3.37 9.38
C ARG A 51 28.83 -3.32 10.82
N ALA A 52 29.73 -3.28 11.80
CA ALA A 52 29.36 -3.15 13.21
C ALA A 52 28.71 -1.78 13.51
N LYS A 53 29.28 -0.67 13.00
CA LYS A 53 28.73 0.69 13.16
C LYS A 53 27.40 0.89 12.41
N ALA A 54 27.29 0.39 11.19
CA ALA A 54 26.05 0.45 10.41
C ALA A 54 24.94 -0.40 11.06
N GLY A 55 25.26 -1.63 11.50
CA GLY A 55 24.32 -2.51 12.19
C GLY A 55 23.81 -1.92 13.53
N THR A 56 24.65 -1.21 14.27
CA THR A 56 24.29 -0.55 15.53
C THR A 56 23.44 0.72 15.27
N ALA A 57 23.78 1.50 14.24
CA ALA A 57 23.00 2.68 13.84
C ALA A 57 21.60 2.30 13.31
N ILE A 58 21.51 1.23 12.51
CA ILE A 58 20.22 0.72 12.01
C ILE A 58 19.38 0.16 13.16
N LYS A 59 19.96 -0.64 14.08
CA LYS A 59 19.22 -1.15 15.26
C LYS A 59 18.78 -0.03 16.20
N ALA A 60 19.61 1.01 16.41
CA ALA A 60 19.24 2.14 17.27
C ALA A 60 18.15 3.02 16.63
N LYS A 61 18.11 3.14 15.29
CA LYS A 61 17.10 3.92 14.56
C LYS A 61 15.78 3.15 14.46
N THR A 62 15.83 1.84 14.14
CA THR A 62 14.64 0.98 14.11
C THR A 62 13.96 0.91 15.48
N ALA A 63 14.73 0.88 16.58
CA ALA A 63 14.16 0.87 17.93
C ALA A 63 13.56 2.22 18.38
N LYS A 64 13.98 3.35 17.76
CA LYS A 64 13.43 4.69 18.08
C LYS A 64 12.24 5.10 17.20
N GLU A 65 12.13 4.59 15.98
CA GLU A 65 11.10 4.99 15.01
C GLU A 65 9.86 4.08 14.98
N THR A 66 9.84 2.99 15.73
CA THR A 66 8.64 2.13 15.84
C THR A 66 7.70 2.57 16.97
N LYS A 67 7.47 3.87 17.13
CA LYS A 67 6.16 4.31 17.58
C LYS A 67 5.28 4.25 16.33
N MET A 68 4.46 3.20 16.22
CA MET A 68 3.29 3.20 15.34
C MET A 68 2.51 4.47 15.66
N VAL A 69 2.63 5.48 14.81
CA VAL A 69 1.71 6.62 14.84
C VAL A 69 0.39 6.00 14.40
N GLU A 70 -0.50 5.72 15.36
CA GLU A 70 -1.86 5.32 15.03
C GLU A 70 -2.47 6.46 14.22
N PRO A 71 -2.97 6.20 13.00
CA PRO A 71 -3.63 7.24 12.23
C PRO A 71 -4.79 7.78 13.05
N MET A 72 -4.80 9.08 13.28
CA MET A 72 -5.89 9.73 14.00
C MET A 72 -7.14 9.74 13.12
N VAL A 73 -8.28 9.38 13.70
CA VAL A 73 -9.57 9.45 13.01
C VAL A 73 -9.99 10.91 12.89
N GLY A 74 -10.15 11.38 11.66
CA GLY A 74 -10.80 12.67 11.37
C GLY A 74 -12.27 12.67 11.82
N ALA A 75 -12.85 13.85 11.93
CA ALA A 75 -14.24 14.01 12.33
C ALA A 75 -15.22 13.86 11.17
N GLU A 76 -14.74 13.88 9.92
CA GLU A 76 -15.60 13.96 8.74
C GLU A 76 -15.96 12.58 8.19
N LYS A 77 -17.21 12.49 7.72
CA LYS A 77 -17.80 11.29 7.13
C LYS A 77 -18.11 11.54 5.67
N TYR A 78 -17.66 10.67 4.79
CA TYR A 78 -17.92 10.70 3.37
C TYR A 78 -18.70 9.45 2.95
N LEU A 79 -19.65 9.61 2.02
CA LEU A 79 -20.37 8.46 1.46
C LEU A 79 -19.59 7.89 0.28
N ARG A 80 -19.46 6.56 0.26
CA ARG A 80 -18.92 5.80 -0.85
C ARG A 80 -20.04 5.45 -1.86
N PRO A 81 -19.73 5.10 -3.11
CA PRO A 81 -20.74 4.72 -4.10
C PRO A 81 -21.66 3.57 -3.66
N ASN A 82 -21.18 2.68 -2.79
CA ASN A 82 -21.99 1.58 -2.24
C ASN A 82 -22.90 1.99 -1.06
N GLY A 83 -22.94 3.27 -0.72
CA GLY A 83 -23.73 3.81 0.40
C GLY A 83 -23.09 3.68 1.79
N GLU A 84 -21.94 2.99 1.89
CA GLU A 84 -21.21 2.91 3.15
C GLU A 84 -20.46 4.20 3.45
N ALA A 85 -20.21 4.44 4.75
CA ALA A 85 -19.43 5.59 5.18
C ALA A 85 -17.94 5.31 5.16
N TYR A 86 -17.16 6.23 4.60
CA TYR A 86 -15.76 6.38 4.87
C TYR A 86 -15.55 7.45 5.95
N TYR A 87 -14.71 7.15 6.93
CA TYR A 87 -14.31 8.11 7.97
C TYR A 87 -12.86 8.53 7.75
N THR A 88 -12.63 9.84 7.66
CA THR A 88 -11.30 10.39 7.40
C THR A 88 -10.31 10.02 8.49
N ARG A 89 -9.07 9.81 8.07
CA ARG A 89 -7.89 9.63 8.93
C ARG A 89 -7.00 10.85 8.76
N LEU A 90 -6.16 11.13 9.73
CA LEU A 90 -5.20 12.21 9.63
C LEU A 90 -3.84 11.70 9.15
N TRP A 91 -3.27 12.38 8.18
CA TRP A 91 -1.88 12.27 7.77
C TRP A 91 -1.16 13.58 8.10
N GLY A 92 -0.48 13.63 9.23
CA GLY A 92 -0.06 14.88 9.84
C GLY A 92 -1.28 15.72 10.24
N ASP A 93 -1.33 16.95 9.76
CA ASP A 93 -2.42 17.90 10.04
C ASP A 93 -3.55 17.87 8.97
N HIS A 94 -3.42 17.05 7.94
CA HIS A 94 -4.35 16.96 6.82
C HIS A 94 -5.19 15.68 6.88
N SER A 95 -6.45 15.76 6.47
CA SER A 95 -7.24 14.56 6.25
C SER A 95 -6.75 13.81 5.00
N ASP A 96 -6.83 12.50 5.03
CA ASP A 96 -6.42 11.65 3.91
C ASP A 96 -7.20 11.94 2.62
N ILE A 97 -8.49 12.29 2.73
CA ILE A 97 -9.32 12.75 1.60
C ILE A 97 -8.80 14.09 1.04
N GLU A 98 -8.49 15.05 1.92
CA GLU A 98 -7.94 16.34 1.51
C GLU A 98 -6.60 16.16 0.79
N VAL A 99 -5.74 15.26 1.27
CA VAL A 99 -4.48 14.92 0.62
C VAL A 99 -4.70 14.42 -0.81
N LEU A 100 -5.65 13.47 -1.03
CA LEU A 100 -5.92 12.97 -2.38
C LEU A 100 -6.49 14.05 -3.30
N ARG A 101 -7.40 14.88 -2.82
CA ARG A 101 -7.99 15.99 -3.61
C ARG A 101 -6.95 17.06 -3.96
N THR A 102 -6.10 17.41 -3.02
CA THR A 102 -4.99 18.35 -3.25
C THR A 102 -3.96 17.77 -4.21
N ALA A 103 -3.61 16.49 -4.06
CA ALA A 103 -2.70 15.81 -4.98
C ALA A 103 -3.24 15.79 -6.42
N ARG A 104 -4.55 15.55 -6.62
CA ARG A 104 -5.21 15.65 -7.93
C ARG A 104 -5.09 17.06 -8.51
N SER A 105 -5.42 18.09 -7.74
CA SER A 105 -5.34 19.49 -8.19
C SER A 105 -3.92 19.90 -8.57
N ALA A 106 -2.92 19.35 -7.88
CA ALA A 106 -1.50 19.58 -8.14
C ALA A 106 -0.90 18.62 -9.20
N LYS A 107 -1.69 17.72 -9.78
CA LYS A 107 -1.24 16.64 -10.69
C LYS A 107 -0.05 15.84 -10.12
N LYS A 108 -0.10 15.52 -8.82
CA LYS A 108 0.91 14.70 -8.12
C LYS A 108 0.34 13.32 -7.84
N PHE A 109 0.77 12.31 -8.59
CA PHE A 109 0.21 10.97 -8.51
C PHE A 109 0.54 10.29 -7.18
N VAL A 110 -0.41 9.48 -6.72
CA VAL A 110 -0.39 8.81 -5.41
C VAL A 110 -0.31 7.30 -5.60
N LEU A 111 0.55 6.66 -4.80
CA LEU A 111 0.56 5.23 -4.57
C LEU A 111 0.13 4.94 -3.14
N LEU A 112 -1.02 4.27 -2.98
CA LEU A 112 -1.49 3.74 -1.70
C LEU A 112 -0.99 2.31 -1.56
N TYR A 113 -0.24 2.01 -0.51
CA TYR A 113 0.23 0.63 -0.29
C TYR A 113 -0.06 0.17 1.13
N GLY A 114 -0.20 -1.13 1.33
CA GLY A 114 -0.49 -1.73 2.63
C GLY A 114 -1.28 -3.03 2.52
N SER A 115 -1.51 -3.67 3.65
CA SER A 115 -2.19 -4.97 3.73
C SER A 115 -3.59 -4.95 3.11
N PRO A 116 -4.09 -6.08 2.59
CA PRO A 116 -5.49 -6.20 2.17
C PRO A 116 -6.43 -5.84 3.31
N GLY A 117 -7.51 -5.11 3.02
CA GLY A 117 -8.51 -4.77 4.03
C GLY A 117 -8.19 -3.56 4.92
N CYS A 118 -7.06 -2.86 4.73
CA CYS A 118 -6.74 -1.63 5.48
C CYS A 118 -7.51 -0.39 5.00
N GLY A 119 -8.26 -0.46 3.89
CA GLY A 119 -9.16 0.60 3.43
C GLY A 119 -8.65 1.48 2.29
N LYS A 120 -7.68 1.03 1.49
CA LYS A 120 -7.13 1.77 0.32
C LYS A 120 -8.22 2.20 -0.65
N THR A 121 -8.97 1.24 -1.19
CA THR A 121 -10.07 1.48 -2.13
C THR A 121 -11.17 2.35 -1.52
N ALA A 122 -11.52 2.10 -0.24
CA ALA A 122 -12.53 2.87 0.46
C ALA A 122 -12.17 4.36 0.62
N LEU A 123 -10.89 4.68 0.80
CA LEU A 123 -10.38 6.05 0.83
C LEU A 123 -10.60 6.74 -0.52
N VAL A 124 -10.24 6.08 -1.63
CA VAL A 124 -10.37 6.67 -2.97
C VAL A 124 -11.85 6.86 -3.33
N GLU A 125 -12.71 5.88 -3.04
CA GLU A 125 -14.16 5.98 -3.22
C GLU A 125 -14.78 7.10 -2.38
N GLY A 126 -14.33 7.30 -1.14
CA GLY A 126 -14.76 8.42 -0.30
C GLY A 126 -14.27 9.78 -0.79
N ALA A 127 -13.09 9.82 -1.41
CA ALA A 127 -12.54 11.05 -1.96
C ALA A 127 -13.24 11.50 -3.27
N PHE A 128 -13.66 10.53 -4.11
CA PHE A 128 -14.17 10.77 -5.47
C PHE A 128 -15.40 9.90 -5.78
N PRO A 129 -16.51 10.01 -5.02
CA PRO A 129 -17.62 9.05 -5.11
C PRO A 129 -18.32 9.03 -6.48
N ASP A 130 -18.37 10.18 -7.19
CA ASP A 130 -19.08 10.33 -8.47
C ASP A 130 -18.12 10.45 -9.67
N GLU A 131 -16.81 10.46 -9.42
CA GLU A 131 -15.80 10.77 -10.42
C GLU A 131 -14.75 9.66 -10.55
N LEU A 132 -15.08 8.43 -10.19
CA LEU A 132 -14.14 7.33 -10.09
C LEU A 132 -14.41 6.23 -11.10
N TYR A 133 -13.39 5.86 -11.86
CA TYR A 133 -13.27 4.60 -12.54
C TYR A 133 -12.26 3.71 -11.81
N THR A 134 -12.53 2.42 -11.72
CA THR A 134 -11.64 1.46 -11.06
C THR A 134 -11.27 0.33 -12.00
N LEU A 135 -9.99 0.03 -12.09
CA LEU A 135 -9.45 -1.18 -12.70
C LEU A 135 -8.79 -2.03 -11.62
N LEU A 136 -9.23 -3.28 -11.50
CA LEU A 136 -8.57 -4.26 -10.65
C LEU A 136 -7.48 -4.96 -11.45
N GLY A 137 -6.22 -4.75 -11.05
CA GLY A 137 -5.06 -5.37 -11.68
C GLY A 137 -4.93 -6.85 -11.34
N THR A 138 -4.60 -7.64 -12.33
CA THR A 138 -4.27 -9.07 -12.23
C THR A 138 -3.06 -9.36 -13.10
N GLY A 139 -2.51 -10.59 -13.00
CA GLY A 139 -1.45 -11.04 -13.92
C GLY A 139 -1.89 -11.16 -15.39
N ASP A 140 -3.21 -11.24 -15.62
CA ASP A 140 -3.82 -11.38 -16.95
C ASP A 140 -4.35 -10.04 -17.50
N THR A 141 -4.12 -8.92 -16.79
CA THR A 141 -4.57 -7.60 -17.23
C THR A 141 -3.84 -7.21 -18.52
N GLU A 142 -4.62 -6.87 -19.55
CA GLU A 142 -4.14 -6.51 -20.88
C GLU A 142 -4.36 -5.03 -21.22
N VAL A 143 -3.76 -4.59 -22.33
CA VAL A 143 -3.95 -3.23 -22.86
C VAL A 143 -5.42 -2.96 -23.19
N SER A 144 -6.14 -3.97 -23.67
CA SER A 144 -7.57 -3.90 -23.98
C SER A 144 -8.44 -3.52 -22.77
N ASP A 145 -8.09 -3.95 -21.56
CA ASP A 145 -8.83 -3.60 -20.33
C ASP A 145 -8.75 -2.10 -20.03
N PHE A 146 -7.62 -1.50 -20.37
CA PHE A 146 -7.40 -0.05 -20.22
C PHE A 146 -8.03 0.75 -21.36
N VAL A 147 -7.71 0.38 -22.59
CA VAL A 147 -7.98 1.19 -23.78
C VAL A 147 -9.34 0.86 -24.39
N GLY A 148 -9.71 -0.40 -24.40
CA GLY A 148 -10.91 -0.92 -25.05
C GLY A 148 -10.61 -1.96 -26.11
N GLY A 149 -11.68 -2.51 -26.66
CA GLY A 149 -11.60 -3.58 -27.64
C GLY A 149 -12.88 -3.76 -28.45
N TYR A 150 -12.81 -4.55 -29.50
CA TYR A 150 -13.99 -4.96 -30.27
C TYR A 150 -14.72 -6.09 -29.56
N VAL A 151 -16.00 -5.91 -29.33
CA VAL A 151 -16.89 -6.88 -28.71
C VAL A 151 -17.91 -7.37 -29.75
N GLN A 152 -18.17 -8.67 -29.78
CA GLN A 152 -19.17 -9.23 -30.69
C GLN A 152 -20.57 -8.86 -30.21
N THR A 153 -21.36 -8.27 -31.13
CA THR A 153 -22.77 -7.96 -30.90
C THR A 153 -23.66 -9.16 -31.00
N PRO A 154 -24.86 -9.18 -30.40
CA PRO A 154 -25.83 -10.27 -30.58
C PRO A 154 -26.24 -10.52 -32.03
N SER A 155 -26.10 -9.53 -32.90
CA SER A 155 -26.38 -9.63 -34.36
C SER A 155 -25.24 -10.25 -35.17
N GLY A 156 -24.11 -10.62 -34.51
CA GLY A 156 -22.93 -11.22 -35.14
C GLY A 156 -21.92 -10.25 -35.72
N GLY A 157 -22.16 -8.93 -35.59
CA GLY A 157 -21.19 -7.89 -35.90
C GLY A 157 -20.19 -7.66 -34.77
N PHE A 158 -19.31 -6.65 -34.92
CA PHE A 158 -18.39 -6.21 -33.90
C PHE A 158 -18.59 -4.72 -33.68
N GLU A 159 -18.54 -4.28 -32.39
CA GLU A 159 -18.56 -2.88 -32.03
C GLU A 159 -17.37 -2.60 -31.08
N TRP A 160 -16.88 -1.39 -31.14
CA TRP A 160 -15.83 -0.94 -30.23
C TRP A 160 -16.44 -0.51 -28.88
N VAL A 161 -15.84 -1.00 -27.80
CA VAL A 161 -16.18 -0.62 -26.43
C VAL A 161 -14.93 -0.03 -25.77
N ASP A 162 -15.04 1.25 -25.35
CA ASP A 162 -13.94 1.92 -24.65
C ASP A 162 -13.66 1.27 -23.29
N GLY A 163 -12.37 1.11 -22.98
CA GLY A 163 -11.88 0.65 -21.69
C GLY A 163 -11.96 1.74 -20.63
N VAL A 164 -11.62 1.38 -19.39
CA VAL A 164 -11.77 2.27 -18.23
C VAL A 164 -10.84 3.49 -18.30
N LEU A 165 -9.63 3.33 -18.84
CA LEU A 165 -8.69 4.44 -19.00
C LEU A 165 -9.20 5.44 -20.04
N THR A 166 -9.65 4.95 -21.20
CA THR A 166 -10.20 5.81 -22.27
C THR A 166 -11.36 6.66 -21.74
N LYS A 167 -12.31 6.05 -21.01
CA LYS A 167 -13.44 6.74 -20.38
C LYS A 167 -12.95 7.78 -19.36
N ALA A 168 -12.02 7.40 -18.48
CA ALA A 168 -11.51 8.31 -17.46
C ALA A 168 -10.80 9.53 -18.09
N VAL A 169 -9.99 9.30 -19.13
CA VAL A 169 -9.27 10.34 -19.89
C VAL A 169 -10.26 11.31 -20.55
N GLU A 170 -11.25 10.76 -21.27
CA GLU A 170 -12.23 11.54 -22.04
C GLU A 170 -13.20 12.33 -21.14
N GLU A 171 -13.57 11.78 -19.99
CA GLU A 171 -14.49 12.41 -19.05
C GLU A 171 -13.81 13.33 -18.02
N GLY A 172 -12.47 13.28 -17.90
CA GLY A 172 -11.70 14.03 -16.90
C GLY A 172 -11.88 13.50 -15.48
N LYS A 173 -12.06 12.18 -15.35
CA LYS A 173 -12.31 11.51 -14.07
C LYS A 173 -11.06 10.85 -13.49
N VAL A 174 -11.16 10.42 -12.25
CA VAL A 174 -10.11 9.68 -11.55
C VAL A 174 -10.12 8.22 -11.98
N LEU A 175 -8.96 7.67 -12.28
CA LEU A 175 -8.75 6.23 -12.48
C LEU A 175 -7.99 5.68 -11.27
N LEU A 176 -8.62 4.79 -10.52
CA LEU A 176 -7.96 3.94 -9.55
C LEU A 176 -7.48 2.65 -10.23
N ILE A 177 -6.18 2.42 -10.19
CA ILE A 177 -5.59 1.12 -10.57
C ILE A 177 -5.29 0.37 -9.27
N ASP A 178 -6.22 -0.49 -8.87
CA ASP A 178 -6.06 -1.32 -7.67
C ASP A 178 -5.21 -2.55 -8.00
N GLU A 179 -4.43 -3.04 -7.05
CA GLU A 179 -3.44 -4.12 -7.21
C GLU A 179 -2.48 -3.90 -8.40
N VAL A 180 -2.04 -2.64 -8.60
CA VAL A 180 -1.18 -2.24 -9.73
C VAL A 180 0.11 -3.05 -9.86
N GLY A 181 0.62 -3.59 -8.75
CA GLY A 181 1.85 -4.40 -8.75
C GLY A 181 1.70 -5.79 -9.35
N LEU A 182 0.48 -6.25 -9.66
CA LEU A 182 0.23 -7.50 -10.37
C LEU A 182 0.23 -7.33 -11.90
N ILE A 183 0.06 -6.10 -12.39
CA ILE A 183 0.00 -5.78 -13.82
C ILE A 183 1.40 -5.79 -14.42
N ASP A 184 1.56 -6.38 -15.61
CA ASP A 184 2.84 -6.35 -16.32
C ASP A 184 3.28 -4.88 -16.55
N PRO A 185 4.51 -4.50 -16.20
CA PRO A 185 5.04 -3.16 -16.44
C PRO A 185 4.95 -2.69 -17.89
N LYS A 186 4.93 -3.62 -18.87
CA LYS A 186 4.74 -3.28 -20.28
C LYS A 186 3.34 -2.74 -20.55
N VAL A 187 2.32 -3.33 -19.91
CA VAL A 187 0.93 -2.84 -20.01
C VAL A 187 0.81 -1.48 -19.32
N MET A 188 1.43 -1.31 -18.15
CA MET A 188 1.44 -0.04 -17.43
C MET A 188 2.12 1.10 -18.19
N SER A 189 3.00 0.81 -19.16
CA SER A 189 3.70 1.84 -19.93
C SER A 189 2.76 2.80 -20.68
N LEU A 190 1.57 2.34 -21.05
CA LEU A 190 0.54 3.18 -21.70
C LEU A 190 0.02 4.30 -20.77
N VAL A 191 -0.05 4.05 -19.46
CA VAL A 191 -0.51 5.02 -18.45
C VAL A 191 0.59 6.04 -18.15
N TYR A 192 1.86 5.64 -18.24
CA TYR A 192 2.99 6.50 -17.90
C TYR A 192 3.04 7.77 -18.74
N GLY A 193 2.69 7.68 -20.03
CA GLY A 193 2.63 8.85 -20.90
C GLY A 193 1.70 9.94 -20.36
N LEU A 194 0.53 9.54 -19.87
CA LEU A 194 -0.47 10.43 -19.28
C LEU A 194 0.02 11.00 -17.93
N MET A 195 0.76 10.20 -17.15
CA MET A 195 1.37 10.66 -15.90
C MET A 195 2.53 11.63 -16.13
N ASP A 196 3.21 11.55 -17.26
CA ASP A 196 4.32 12.45 -17.66
C ASP A 196 3.84 13.76 -18.31
N GLY A 197 2.53 14.01 -18.34
CA GLY A 197 1.94 15.24 -18.88
C GLY A 197 1.70 15.19 -20.38
N ARG A 198 1.71 14.03 -21.01
CA ARG A 198 1.14 13.84 -22.34
C ARG A 198 -0.37 13.80 -22.19
N ASP A 199 -1.04 14.85 -22.57
CA ASP A 199 -2.49 14.94 -22.43
C ASP A 199 -3.23 14.17 -23.56
N GLU A 200 -2.64 13.09 -24.08
CA GLU A 200 -3.17 12.31 -25.20
C GLU A 200 -2.98 10.81 -25.02
N LEU A 201 -4.07 10.06 -25.24
CA LEU A 201 -4.09 8.60 -25.32
C LEU A 201 -4.33 8.18 -26.78
N VAL A 202 -3.38 7.48 -27.38
CA VAL A 202 -3.48 6.99 -28.77
C VAL A 202 -4.08 5.58 -28.77
N ILE A 203 -5.24 5.41 -29.42
CA ILE A 203 -5.93 4.15 -29.54
C ILE A 203 -5.56 3.49 -30.87
N THR A 204 -4.44 2.77 -30.86
CA THR A 204 -3.92 2.12 -32.07
C THR A 204 -4.79 0.97 -32.58
N ALA A 205 -5.53 0.30 -31.68
CA ALA A 205 -6.40 -0.82 -32.01
C ALA A 205 -7.69 -0.39 -32.74
N ASN A 206 -8.05 0.90 -32.66
CA ASN A 206 -9.19 1.47 -33.37
C ASN A 206 -8.77 2.82 -34.00
N PRO A 207 -8.37 2.85 -35.28
CA PRO A 207 -7.97 4.07 -35.97
C PRO A 207 -9.09 5.12 -36.08
N GLU A 208 -10.34 4.71 -36.09
CA GLU A 208 -11.49 5.64 -36.12
C GLU A 208 -11.67 6.38 -34.79
N ARG A 209 -11.37 5.72 -33.68
CA ARG A 209 -11.35 6.34 -32.35
C ARG A 209 -10.14 7.28 -32.21
N GLY A 210 -9.00 6.90 -32.80
CA GLY A 210 -7.81 7.74 -32.98
C GLY A 210 -7.16 8.16 -31.67
N VAL A 211 -7.05 9.49 -31.48
CA VAL A 211 -6.39 10.11 -30.32
C VAL A 211 -7.46 10.70 -29.38
N VAL A 212 -7.45 10.28 -28.14
CA VAL A 212 -8.31 10.82 -27.07
C VAL A 212 -7.51 11.79 -26.23
N LYS A 213 -7.97 13.05 -26.16
CA LYS A 213 -7.33 14.08 -25.34
C LYS A 213 -7.80 14.00 -23.91
N ALA A 214 -6.87 14.10 -22.97
CA ALA A 214 -7.20 14.12 -21.56
C ALA A 214 -7.95 15.42 -21.21
N LYS A 215 -9.19 15.25 -20.74
CA LYS A 215 -9.99 16.34 -20.22
C LYS A 215 -9.43 16.79 -18.86
N GLU A 216 -9.61 18.08 -18.56
CA GLU A 216 -9.25 18.62 -17.25
C GLU A 216 -9.90 17.82 -16.12
N GLY A 217 -9.13 17.53 -15.09
CA GLY A 217 -9.57 16.70 -13.97
C GLY A 217 -9.15 15.24 -14.07
N PHE A 218 -8.71 14.73 -15.23
CA PHE A 218 -8.15 13.36 -15.31
C PHE A 218 -6.99 13.19 -14.35
N TYR A 219 -7.02 12.07 -13.61
CA TYR A 219 -6.02 11.78 -12.60
C TYR A 219 -5.91 10.28 -12.33
N VAL A 220 -4.71 9.80 -12.01
CA VAL A 220 -4.45 8.39 -11.71
C VAL A 220 -4.04 8.22 -10.26
N ILE A 221 -4.64 7.24 -9.59
CA ILE A 221 -4.23 6.74 -8.27
C ILE A 221 -3.91 5.26 -8.40
N CYS A 222 -2.78 4.85 -7.85
CA CYS A 222 -2.37 3.46 -7.81
C CYS A 222 -2.53 2.91 -6.39
N ALA A 223 -2.98 1.66 -6.27
CA ALA A 223 -3.03 0.96 -5.00
C ALA A 223 -2.42 -0.43 -5.13
N THR A 224 -1.80 -0.94 -4.07
CA THR A 224 -1.19 -2.27 -4.05
C THR A 224 -1.01 -2.83 -2.65
N ASN A 225 -0.90 -4.15 -2.57
CA ASN A 225 -0.35 -4.85 -1.40
C ASN A 225 1.08 -5.29 -1.72
N PRO A 226 2.12 -4.62 -1.20
CA PRO A 226 3.51 -4.92 -1.56
C PRO A 226 3.97 -6.33 -1.13
N ASN A 227 3.26 -6.95 -0.20
CA ASN A 227 3.58 -8.28 0.33
C ASN A 227 2.79 -9.41 -0.35
N ALA A 228 1.95 -9.10 -1.33
CA ALA A 228 1.22 -10.14 -2.06
C ALA A 228 2.16 -10.90 -3.02
N PRO A 229 1.98 -12.23 -3.17
CA PRO A 229 2.77 -13.01 -4.12
C PRO A 229 2.62 -12.47 -5.55
N GLY A 230 3.74 -12.38 -6.27
CA GLY A 230 3.75 -11.93 -7.66
C GLY A 230 3.78 -10.42 -7.87
N VAL A 231 3.62 -9.62 -6.83
CA VAL A 231 3.67 -8.15 -6.92
C VAL A 231 5.05 -7.66 -7.33
N ARG A 232 5.10 -6.80 -8.34
CA ARG A 232 6.31 -6.13 -8.83
C ARG A 232 6.01 -4.66 -9.06
N LEU A 233 6.64 -3.79 -8.29
CA LEU A 233 6.58 -2.35 -8.51
C LEU A 233 7.81 -1.92 -9.31
N SER A 234 7.58 -1.43 -10.52
CA SER A 234 8.67 -0.92 -11.36
C SER A 234 9.17 0.43 -10.82
N GLU A 235 10.47 0.71 -11.00
CA GLU A 235 11.03 2.03 -10.67
C GLU A 235 10.34 3.15 -11.46
N ALA A 236 9.91 2.85 -12.69
CA ALA A 236 9.17 3.78 -13.54
C ALA A 236 7.83 4.20 -12.93
N LEU A 237 7.10 3.28 -12.27
CA LEU A 237 5.88 3.60 -11.53
C LEU A 237 6.20 4.40 -10.27
N LEU A 238 7.17 3.93 -9.48
CA LEU A 238 7.53 4.55 -8.21
C LEU A 238 8.03 5.98 -8.38
N SER A 239 8.77 6.27 -9.45
CA SER A 239 9.25 7.64 -9.75
C SER A 239 8.12 8.60 -10.12
N ARG A 240 7.02 8.11 -10.67
CA ARG A 240 5.86 8.92 -11.06
C ARG A 240 4.88 9.13 -9.91
N CYS A 241 4.76 8.14 -9.03
CA CYS A 241 3.96 8.27 -7.81
C CYS A 241 4.80 8.96 -6.72
N VAL A 242 4.91 10.29 -6.81
CA VAL A 242 5.75 11.10 -5.90
C VAL A 242 5.20 11.13 -4.48
N ILE A 243 3.92 10.80 -4.30
CA ILE A 243 3.25 10.68 -3.00
C ILE A 243 3.00 9.19 -2.76
N GLN A 244 3.68 8.63 -1.76
CA GLN A 244 3.55 7.22 -1.40
C GLN A 244 3.06 7.12 0.03
N VAL A 245 1.87 6.52 0.22
CA VAL A 245 1.19 6.45 1.52
C VAL A 245 1.04 5.00 1.96
N GLU A 246 1.62 4.66 3.10
CA GLU A 246 1.37 3.38 3.75
C GLU A 246 0.05 3.44 4.51
N MET A 247 -0.87 2.57 4.12
CA MET A 247 -2.18 2.41 4.76
C MET A 247 -2.13 1.28 5.77
N THR A 248 -2.33 1.60 7.03
CA THR A 248 -2.40 0.63 8.14
C THR A 248 -3.81 0.56 8.73
N THR A 249 -4.09 -0.43 9.57
CA THR A 249 -5.36 -0.53 10.30
C THR A 249 -5.46 0.56 11.36
N ASP A 250 -6.55 1.32 11.32
CA ASP A 250 -6.89 2.30 12.36
C ASP A 250 -7.70 1.63 13.48
N TRP A 251 -7.01 1.32 14.56
CA TRP A 251 -7.59 0.67 15.74
C TRP A 251 -8.60 1.55 16.48
N SER A 252 -8.44 2.87 16.44
CA SER A 252 -9.36 3.79 17.08
C SER A 252 -10.67 3.90 16.29
N LEU A 253 -10.56 3.88 14.96
CA LEU A 253 -11.71 3.80 14.06
C LEU A 253 -12.45 2.46 14.23
N ALA A 254 -11.75 1.33 14.33
CA ALA A 254 -12.37 0.04 14.59
C ALA A 254 -13.24 0.06 15.84
N LYS A 255 -12.75 0.64 16.95
CA LYS A 255 -13.53 0.85 18.18
C LYS A 255 -14.75 1.73 17.97
N LYS A 256 -14.60 2.87 17.28
CA LYS A 256 -15.71 3.79 16.96
C LYS A 256 -16.78 3.13 16.10
N LEU A 257 -16.39 2.22 15.21
CA LEU A 257 -17.29 1.46 14.36
C LEU A 257 -17.93 0.26 15.09
N GLY A 258 -17.75 0.14 16.40
CA GLY A 258 -18.41 -0.87 17.23
C GLY A 258 -17.72 -2.23 17.26
N VAL A 259 -16.46 -2.32 16.82
CA VAL A 259 -15.69 -3.56 17.04
C VAL A 259 -15.44 -3.72 18.54
N PRO A 260 -15.73 -4.90 19.12
CA PRO A 260 -15.53 -5.14 20.54
C PRO A 260 -14.09 -4.85 20.98
N ALA A 261 -13.92 -4.10 22.08
CA ALA A 261 -12.61 -3.70 22.58
C ALA A 261 -11.63 -4.88 22.78
N PRO A 262 -12.06 -6.07 23.27
CA PRO A 262 -11.19 -7.24 23.33
C PRO A 262 -10.68 -7.67 21.95
N ALA A 263 -11.51 -7.65 20.90
CA ALA A 263 -11.10 -8.02 19.54
C ALA A 263 -10.06 -7.03 18.97
N VAL A 264 -10.25 -5.74 19.21
CA VAL A 264 -9.28 -4.71 18.84
C VAL A 264 -7.95 -4.93 19.57
N SER A 265 -7.98 -5.23 20.88
CA SER A 265 -6.77 -5.51 21.66
C SER A 265 -6.04 -6.76 21.18
N ALA A 266 -6.78 -7.82 20.82
CA ALA A 266 -6.22 -9.03 20.23
C ALA A 266 -5.55 -8.72 18.88
N GLY A 267 -6.22 -7.95 18.02
CA GLY A 267 -5.68 -7.50 16.74
C GLY A 267 -4.39 -6.69 16.89
N GLN A 268 -4.35 -5.72 17.81
CA GLN A 268 -3.14 -4.95 18.12
C GLN A 268 -1.99 -5.83 18.60
N ASN A 269 -2.26 -6.84 19.44
CA ASN A 269 -1.24 -7.78 19.90
C ASN A 269 -0.70 -8.63 18.73
N LEU A 270 -1.59 -9.09 17.85
CA LEU A 270 -1.19 -9.84 16.65
C LEU A 270 -0.38 -8.98 15.67
N ALA A 271 -0.75 -7.72 15.47
CA ALA A 271 0.02 -6.79 14.64
C ALA A 271 1.44 -6.57 15.18
N LYS A 272 1.61 -6.47 16.50
CA LYS A 272 2.94 -6.41 17.13
C LYS A 272 3.75 -7.68 16.90
N LYS A 273 3.10 -8.85 17.01
CA LYS A 273 3.74 -10.15 16.74
C LYS A 273 4.11 -10.31 15.27
N GLN A 274 3.30 -9.80 14.36
CA GLN A 274 3.59 -9.79 12.93
C GLN A 274 4.82 -8.92 12.62
N LEU A 275 4.93 -7.74 13.22
CA LEU A 275 6.11 -6.88 13.09
C LEU A 275 7.37 -7.54 13.69
N ALA A 276 7.22 -8.37 14.71
CA ALA A 276 8.32 -9.14 15.29
C ALA A 276 8.67 -10.41 14.50
N GLY A 277 7.91 -10.74 13.45
CA GLY A 277 8.08 -11.96 12.65
C GLY A 277 7.61 -13.25 13.34
N GLU A 278 6.83 -13.15 14.44
CA GLU A 278 6.33 -14.31 15.18
C GLU A 278 5.09 -14.94 14.50
N VAL A 279 4.35 -14.16 13.72
CA VAL A 279 3.23 -14.58 12.89
C VAL A 279 3.31 -13.90 11.53
N SER A 280 2.75 -14.51 10.49
CA SER A 280 2.69 -13.95 9.15
C SER A 280 1.50 -13.03 8.93
N TRP A 281 0.51 -13.05 9.83
CA TRP A 281 -0.77 -12.40 9.65
C TRP A 281 -1.28 -11.70 10.92
N SER A 282 -1.99 -10.60 10.72
CA SER A 282 -2.83 -9.94 11.73
C SER A 282 -4.12 -9.44 11.10
N PRO A 283 -5.25 -9.41 11.85
CA PRO A 283 -6.52 -8.94 11.30
C PRO A 283 -6.43 -7.44 10.96
N GLN A 284 -6.91 -7.09 9.79
CA GLN A 284 -7.03 -5.72 9.32
C GLN A 284 -8.46 -5.20 9.54
N MET A 285 -8.76 -4.00 9.09
CA MET A 285 -10.07 -3.37 9.29
C MET A 285 -11.22 -4.25 8.76
N ARG A 286 -11.04 -4.91 7.60
CA ARG A 286 -12.04 -5.80 7.01
C ARG A 286 -12.40 -6.96 7.93
N GLU A 287 -11.42 -7.65 8.47
CA GLU A 287 -11.61 -8.79 9.37
C GLU A 287 -12.21 -8.35 10.72
N LEU A 288 -11.81 -7.17 11.20
CA LEU A 288 -12.35 -6.61 12.44
C LEU A 288 -13.84 -6.21 12.30
N LEU A 289 -14.22 -5.62 11.19
CA LEU A 289 -15.63 -5.30 10.91
C LEU A 289 -16.45 -6.59 10.71
N ALA A 290 -15.92 -7.57 9.99
CA ALA A 290 -16.54 -8.88 9.86
C ALA A 290 -16.70 -9.56 11.21
N PHE A 291 -15.71 -9.45 12.11
CA PHE A 291 -15.83 -9.95 13.49
C PHE A 291 -17.02 -9.32 14.23
N ARG A 292 -17.14 -7.98 14.16
CA ARG A 292 -18.27 -7.24 14.75
C ARG A 292 -19.60 -7.77 14.21
N ASP A 293 -19.71 -7.89 12.88
CA ASP A 293 -20.95 -8.28 12.23
C ASP A 293 -21.35 -9.72 12.57
N VAL A 294 -20.40 -10.64 12.58
CA VAL A 294 -20.62 -12.03 13.00
C VAL A 294 -20.96 -12.10 14.50
N ALA A 295 -20.32 -11.27 15.35
CA ALA A 295 -20.66 -11.21 16.77
C ALA A 295 -22.11 -10.72 17.01
N ASN A 296 -22.55 -9.76 16.22
CA ASN A 296 -23.93 -9.24 16.31
C ASN A 296 -24.98 -10.25 15.79
N LEU A 297 -24.64 -11.02 14.77
CA LEU A 297 -25.56 -11.98 14.15
C LEU A 297 -25.63 -13.32 14.92
N PHE A 298 -24.48 -13.84 15.36
CA PHE A 298 -24.36 -15.22 15.86
C PHE A 298 -23.71 -15.33 17.24
N GLY A 299 -23.29 -14.20 17.81
CA GLY A 299 -22.64 -14.14 19.12
C GLY A 299 -21.11 -14.26 19.06
N MET A 300 -20.50 -13.94 20.19
CA MET A 300 -19.05 -13.77 20.33
C MET A 300 -18.25 -15.05 19.99
N LYS A 301 -18.74 -16.21 20.40
CA LYS A 301 -18.08 -17.50 20.14
C LYS A 301 -17.93 -17.76 18.63
N TRP A 302 -18.99 -17.47 17.86
CA TRP A 302 -18.95 -17.60 16.39
C TRP A 302 -18.00 -16.62 15.75
N ALA A 303 -17.95 -15.37 16.24
CA ALA A 303 -17.03 -14.36 15.75
C ALA A 303 -15.57 -14.75 15.96
N ILE A 304 -15.24 -15.26 17.15
CA ILE A 304 -13.90 -15.77 17.46
C ILE A 304 -13.54 -16.93 16.52
N GLY A 305 -14.43 -17.93 16.40
CA GLY A 305 -14.20 -19.08 15.53
C GLY A 305 -14.01 -18.69 14.05
N ASN A 306 -14.81 -17.74 13.55
CA ASN A 306 -14.71 -17.23 12.19
C ASN A 306 -13.37 -16.51 11.94
N LEU A 307 -12.95 -15.65 12.87
CA LEU A 307 -11.68 -14.95 12.74
C LEU A 307 -10.48 -15.91 12.79
N LEU A 308 -10.53 -16.92 13.67
CA LEU A 308 -9.52 -17.97 13.72
C LEU A 308 -9.44 -18.78 12.42
N ALA A 309 -10.59 -19.03 11.77
CA ALA A 309 -10.64 -19.71 10.48
C ALA A 309 -10.02 -18.87 9.37
N SER A 310 -10.11 -17.52 9.45
CA SER A 310 -9.52 -16.59 8.49
C SER A 310 -7.99 -16.49 8.58
N ALA A 311 -7.41 -16.85 9.73
CA ALA A 311 -5.97 -16.84 9.92
C ALA A 311 -5.29 -17.98 9.12
N PRO A 312 -4.07 -17.75 8.56
CA PRO A 312 -3.25 -18.81 7.98
C PRO A 312 -3.08 -19.97 8.94
N GLU A 313 -3.08 -21.18 8.43
CA GLU A 313 -3.06 -22.40 9.26
C GLU A 313 -1.85 -22.43 10.20
N ILE A 314 -0.71 -22.00 9.71
CA ILE A 314 0.54 -21.93 10.47
C ILE A 314 0.45 -20.99 11.68
N ASP A 315 -0.35 -19.95 11.61
CA ASP A 315 -0.48 -18.91 12.64
C ASP A 315 -1.61 -19.21 13.63
N ARG A 316 -2.56 -20.10 13.30
CA ARG A 316 -3.79 -20.33 14.07
C ARG A 316 -3.58 -20.63 15.54
N VAL A 317 -2.52 -21.36 15.88
CA VAL A 317 -2.20 -21.70 17.27
C VAL A 317 -1.87 -20.44 18.07
N VAL A 318 -1.01 -19.57 17.52
CA VAL A 318 -0.60 -18.33 18.17
C VAL A 318 -1.78 -17.35 18.23
N VAL A 319 -2.57 -17.27 17.14
CA VAL A 319 -3.78 -16.42 17.09
C VAL A 319 -4.79 -16.86 18.14
N ALA A 320 -5.06 -18.17 18.27
CA ALA A 320 -5.95 -18.72 19.27
C ALA A 320 -5.47 -18.42 20.72
N ASP A 321 -4.16 -18.48 20.95
CA ASP A 321 -3.57 -18.18 22.25
C ASP A 321 -3.75 -16.69 22.64
N VAL A 322 -3.56 -15.78 21.68
CA VAL A 322 -3.81 -14.34 21.88
C VAL A 322 -5.28 -14.10 22.21
N PHE A 323 -6.22 -14.76 21.51
CA PHE A 323 -7.66 -14.63 21.76
C PHE A 323 -8.05 -15.17 23.12
N ARG A 324 -7.56 -16.35 23.55
CA ARG A 324 -7.79 -16.90 24.90
C ARG A 324 -7.36 -15.93 26.00
N ARG A 325 -6.20 -15.32 25.87
CA ARG A 325 -5.68 -14.36 26.87
C ARG A 325 -6.54 -13.11 26.98
N VAL A 326 -7.15 -12.67 25.88
CA VAL A 326 -7.93 -11.43 25.83
C VAL A 326 -9.39 -11.65 26.18
N PHE A 327 -9.98 -12.77 25.74
CA PHE A 327 -11.39 -13.08 25.95
C PHE A 327 -11.65 -13.99 27.17
N GLY A 328 -10.61 -14.66 27.69
CA GLY A 328 -10.75 -15.59 28.83
C GLY A 328 -11.53 -16.85 28.47
N ASP A 329 -11.71 -17.14 27.19
CA ASP A 329 -12.45 -18.32 26.72
C ASP A 329 -11.47 -19.41 26.29
N ASP A 330 -11.55 -20.58 26.96
CA ASP A 330 -10.71 -21.73 26.64
C ASP A 330 -11.11 -22.45 25.34
N ASP A 331 -12.28 -22.17 24.76
CA ASP A 331 -12.81 -22.84 23.57
C ASP A 331 -12.57 -22.02 22.28
N CYS A 332 -11.44 -21.29 22.20
CA CYS A 332 -11.03 -20.59 21.00
C CYS A 332 -10.55 -21.59 19.93
N ARG A 333 -11.47 -22.05 19.09
CA ARG A 333 -11.20 -22.97 17.96
C ARG A 333 -11.79 -22.39 16.67
N PRO A 334 -11.19 -22.71 15.49
CA PRO A 334 -11.81 -22.37 14.23
C PRO A 334 -13.23 -22.91 14.13
N ALA A 335 -14.15 -22.13 13.55
CA ALA A 335 -15.51 -22.59 13.29
C ALA A 335 -15.47 -23.83 12.37
N LYS A 336 -16.20 -24.85 12.75
CA LYS A 336 -16.41 -26.07 11.95
C LYS A 336 -17.91 -26.38 11.93
N ILE A 337 -18.40 -26.78 10.79
CA ILE A 337 -19.74 -27.30 10.56
C ILE A 337 -19.71 -28.83 10.61
#